data_812d547120b95b0c4133fa5cb4ac8fd9
#
_entry.id   812d547120b95b0c4133fa5cb4ac8fd9
#
_cell.length_a   1.000
_cell.length_b   1.000
_cell.length_c   1.000
_cell.angle_alpha   90.00
_cell.angle_beta   90.00
_cell.angle_gamma   90.00
#
_symmetry.space_group_name_H-M   'P 1'
#
loop_
_entity.id
_entity.type
_entity.pdbx_description
1 polymer ?
#
loop_
_entity_poly.entity_id
_entity_poly.type
_entity_poly.pdbx_seq_one_letter_code
_entity_poly.pdbx_strand_id
1 'polypeptide(L)'
;LCCTTPDFGVAIHLGIETIRLVASEQRSYSGKLIAVEGLDGSGKSTQIHLVKRWLEFEGYRVFFTQWNSSELVKRATTKGKDRRLLTPTTFSLIHATDFADRTERYILPLIKAGAVVCADRYAYTAFARDVARGVGRKWVRNLYRFAIRPNLSFYFRVPLDVALGRI
;
A
#
# COMPACT_ATOMS: atom_id res chain seq x y z
N LEU A 1 -6.60 28.37 -26.85
CA LEU A 1 -7.60 27.55 -26.13
C LEU A 1 -6.85 26.69 -25.13
N CYS A 2 -6.87 27.17 -23.89
CA CYS A 2 -6.20 26.58 -22.74
C CYS A 2 -7.12 25.48 -22.17
N CYS A 3 -6.73 24.20 -22.27
CA CYS A 3 -7.41 23.11 -21.57
C CYS A 3 -6.82 22.97 -20.17
N THR A 4 -7.51 23.50 -19.19
CA THR A 4 -7.29 23.21 -17.77
C THR A 4 -7.80 21.80 -17.48
N THR A 5 -6.92 20.93 -17.02
CA THR A 5 -7.28 19.61 -16.48
C THR A 5 -8.09 19.79 -15.20
N PRO A 6 -9.23 19.13 -15.03
CA PRO A 6 -9.98 19.22 -13.79
C PRO A 6 -9.29 18.46 -12.67
N ASP A 7 -9.17 19.14 -11.53
CA ASP A 7 -8.82 18.58 -10.23
C ASP A 7 -9.91 17.57 -9.84
N PHE A 8 -9.66 16.28 -10.01
CA PHE A 8 -10.57 15.25 -9.55
C PHE A 8 -10.37 14.99 -8.05
N GLY A 9 -10.96 15.89 -7.25
CA GLY A 9 -11.29 15.64 -5.87
C GLY A 9 -12.64 14.92 -5.77
N VAL A 10 -12.71 13.64 -6.10
CA VAL A 10 -13.91 12.84 -5.83
C VAL A 10 -13.79 12.25 -4.44
N ALA A 11 -14.44 12.87 -3.46
CA ALA A 11 -14.71 12.27 -2.17
C ALA A 11 -15.95 11.38 -2.28
N ILE A 12 -15.76 10.07 -2.43
CA ILE A 12 -16.86 9.11 -2.29
C ILE A 12 -17.07 8.90 -0.80
N HIS A 13 -18.16 9.48 -0.26
CA HIS A 13 -18.59 9.32 1.13
C HIS A 13 -19.25 7.94 1.29
N LEU A 14 -18.46 6.93 1.59
CA LEU A 14 -18.90 5.62 2.08
C LEU A 14 -18.22 5.33 3.43
N GLY A 15 -18.44 6.18 4.44
CA GLY A 15 -17.91 5.96 5.80
C GLY A 15 -16.37 5.90 5.88
N ILE A 16 -15.64 6.54 4.98
CA ILE A 16 -14.18 6.48 4.85
C ILE A 16 -13.60 7.84 5.22
N GLU A 17 -12.83 7.92 6.30
CA GLU A 17 -12.06 9.12 6.62
C GLU A 17 -10.86 9.28 5.66
N THR A 18 -10.79 10.42 5.00
CA THR A 18 -9.69 10.74 4.07
C THR A 18 -8.48 11.26 4.84
N ILE A 19 -7.37 10.53 4.83
CA ILE A 19 -6.10 11.00 5.40
C ILE A 19 -5.41 11.91 4.38
N ARG A 20 -5.35 13.22 4.66
CA ARG A 20 -4.52 14.16 3.90
C ARG A 20 -3.06 14.03 4.32
N LEU A 21 -2.18 13.66 3.40
CA LEU A 21 -0.73 13.65 3.60
C LEU A 21 -0.08 14.83 2.90
N VAL A 22 0.89 15.46 3.58
CA VAL A 22 1.67 16.62 3.13
C VAL A 22 2.46 16.30 1.86
N ALA A 23 2.44 17.19 0.89
CA ALA A 23 3.07 17.07 -0.40
C ALA A 23 4.61 16.93 -0.31
N SER A 24 5.14 15.81 -0.79
CA SER A 24 6.49 15.73 -1.32
C SER A 24 6.41 15.85 -2.85
N GLU A 25 7.45 16.34 -3.51
CA GLU A 25 7.49 16.50 -4.97
C GLU A 25 6.97 15.25 -5.68
N GLN A 26 5.86 15.40 -6.37
CA GLN A 26 5.16 14.30 -7.02
C GLN A 26 5.78 14.08 -8.39
N ARG A 27 6.64 13.07 -8.52
CA ARG A 27 7.08 12.62 -9.85
C ARG A 27 5.84 12.15 -10.61
N SER A 28 5.54 12.80 -11.74
CA SER A 28 4.43 12.39 -12.60
C SER A 28 4.86 11.16 -13.39
N TYR A 29 4.18 10.04 -13.15
CA TYR A 29 4.31 8.82 -13.95
C TYR A 29 3.08 8.69 -14.87
N SER A 30 3.24 8.06 -16.03
CA SER A 30 2.14 7.79 -16.96
C SER A 30 1.12 6.79 -16.38
N GLY A 31 1.60 5.81 -15.63
CA GLY A 31 0.76 4.86 -14.90
C GLY A 31 0.29 5.40 -13.55
N LYS A 32 -0.50 4.59 -12.85
CA LYS A 32 -1.13 4.96 -11.58
C LYS A 32 -0.83 3.93 -10.51
N LEU A 33 -0.61 4.41 -9.28
CA LEU A 33 -0.46 3.59 -8.09
C LEU A 33 -1.68 3.80 -7.18
N ILE A 34 -2.38 2.71 -6.88
CA ILE A 34 -3.51 2.67 -5.98
C ILE A 34 -3.12 1.86 -4.74
N ALA A 35 -3.15 2.46 -3.58
CA ALA A 35 -2.91 1.78 -2.31
C ALA A 35 -4.24 1.42 -1.65
N VAL A 36 -4.33 0.20 -1.13
CA VAL A 36 -5.52 -0.29 -0.42
C VAL A 36 -5.12 -0.77 0.97
N GLU A 37 -5.73 -0.19 1.97
CA GLU A 37 -5.42 -0.41 3.39
C GLU A 37 -6.68 -0.84 4.16
N GLY A 38 -6.49 -1.38 5.34
CA GLY A 38 -7.55 -1.80 6.27
C GLY A 38 -7.18 -3.08 7.02
N LEU A 39 -7.97 -3.43 8.01
CA LEU A 39 -7.77 -4.63 8.83
C LEU A 39 -7.94 -5.91 8.00
N ASP A 40 -7.38 -7.02 8.50
CA ASP A 40 -7.74 -8.34 7.98
C ASP A 40 -9.23 -8.58 8.26
N GLY A 41 -9.91 -9.32 7.39
CA GLY A 41 -11.37 -9.46 7.46
C GLY A 41 -12.19 -8.25 7.00
N SER A 42 -11.57 -7.11 6.58
CA SER A 42 -12.32 -5.92 6.13
C SER A 42 -12.88 -6.01 4.72
N GLY A 43 -12.63 -7.09 3.99
CA GLY A 43 -13.12 -7.29 2.61
C GLY A 43 -12.23 -6.68 1.52
N LYS A 44 -11.06 -6.15 1.85
CA LYS A 44 -10.10 -5.55 0.90
C LYS A 44 -9.87 -6.42 -0.34
N SER A 45 -9.45 -7.66 -0.14
CA SER A 45 -9.04 -8.55 -1.24
C SER A 45 -10.17 -8.75 -2.24
N THR A 46 -11.41 -8.94 -1.78
CA THR A 46 -12.58 -9.05 -2.65
C THR A 46 -12.78 -7.79 -3.49
N GLN A 47 -12.73 -6.62 -2.85
CA GLN A 47 -12.95 -5.34 -3.53
C GLN A 47 -11.82 -5.03 -4.52
N ILE A 48 -10.57 -5.32 -4.17
CA ILE A 48 -9.43 -5.14 -5.07
C ILE A 48 -9.60 -6.00 -6.33
N HIS A 49 -10.03 -7.25 -6.20
CA HIS A 49 -10.28 -8.13 -7.35
C HIS A 49 -11.39 -7.60 -8.25
N LEU A 50 -12.47 -7.06 -7.67
CA LEU A 50 -13.55 -6.45 -8.46
C LEU A 50 -13.06 -5.20 -9.20
N VAL A 51 -12.35 -4.31 -8.53
CA VAL A 51 -11.75 -3.10 -9.14
C VAL A 51 -10.77 -3.48 -10.25
N LYS A 52 -9.93 -4.49 -10.03
CA LYS A 52 -9.02 -4.99 -11.07
C LYS A 52 -9.77 -5.41 -12.31
N ARG A 53 -10.77 -6.28 -12.18
CA ARG A 53 -11.57 -6.76 -13.31
C ARG A 53 -12.27 -5.63 -14.05
N TRP A 54 -12.82 -4.66 -13.32
CA TRP A 54 -13.45 -3.50 -13.92
C TRP A 54 -12.46 -2.65 -14.71
N LEU A 55 -11.29 -2.34 -14.15
CA LEU A 55 -10.25 -1.59 -14.85
C LEU A 55 -9.71 -2.32 -16.08
N GLU A 56 -9.56 -3.65 -16.01
CA GLU A 56 -9.17 -4.47 -17.16
C GLU A 56 -10.23 -4.44 -18.28
N PHE A 57 -11.52 -4.45 -17.91
CA PHE A 57 -12.61 -4.27 -18.86
C PHE A 57 -12.59 -2.87 -19.53
N GLU A 58 -12.23 -1.84 -18.80
CA GLU A 58 -12.01 -0.48 -19.31
C GLU A 58 -10.73 -0.33 -20.17
N GLY A 59 -9.99 -1.42 -20.40
CA GLY A 59 -8.78 -1.44 -21.23
C GLY A 59 -7.48 -1.08 -20.55
N TYR A 60 -7.45 -0.97 -19.23
CA TYR A 60 -6.22 -0.70 -18.49
C TYR A 60 -5.42 -1.99 -18.24
N ARG A 61 -4.08 -1.87 -18.32
CA ARG A 61 -3.19 -2.94 -17.83
C ARG A 61 -3.07 -2.82 -16.33
N VAL A 62 -3.60 -3.79 -15.58
CA VAL A 62 -3.65 -3.76 -14.12
C VAL A 62 -2.78 -4.85 -13.52
N PHE A 63 -1.91 -4.45 -12.60
CA PHE A 63 -1.04 -5.34 -11.85
C PHE A 63 -1.35 -5.25 -10.36
N PHE A 64 -1.09 -6.34 -9.68
CA PHE A 64 -1.37 -6.49 -8.27
C PHE A 64 -0.10 -6.80 -7.49
N THR A 65 0.09 -6.16 -6.35
CA THR A 65 1.17 -6.46 -5.42
C THR A 65 0.66 -6.45 -3.99
N GLN A 66 1.23 -7.29 -3.15
CA GLN A 66 0.84 -7.41 -1.75
C GLN A 66 2.06 -7.31 -0.83
N TRP A 67 1.79 -7.02 0.45
CA TRP A 67 2.82 -6.94 1.47
C TRP A 67 3.52 -8.29 1.67
N ASN A 68 4.84 -8.26 1.92
CA ASN A 68 5.66 -9.44 2.17
C ASN A 68 5.70 -10.41 0.98
N SER A 69 5.80 -9.88 -0.22
CA SER A 69 5.86 -10.67 -1.47
C SER A 69 7.23 -10.68 -2.15
N SER A 70 8.21 -9.92 -1.63
CA SER A 70 9.58 -9.95 -2.17
C SER A 70 10.24 -11.29 -1.91
N GLU A 71 10.67 -11.97 -2.96
CA GLU A 71 11.40 -13.25 -2.87
C GLU A 71 12.73 -13.09 -2.12
N LEU A 72 13.29 -11.88 -2.12
CA LEU A 72 14.56 -11.57 -1.46
C LEU A 72 14.51 -11.82 0.05
N VAL A 73 13.43 -11.44 0.72
CA VAL A 73 13.32 -11.50 2.19
C VAL A 73 12.20 -12.39 2.72
N LYS A 74 11.33 -12.90 1.86
CA LYS A 74 10.16 -13.68 2.25
C LYS A 74 10.51 -14.85 3.17
N ARG A 75 11.53 -15.64 2.81
CA ARG A 75 11.98 -16.78 3.62
C ARG A 75 12.49 -16.34 4.99
N ALA A 76 13.30 -15.27 5.05
CA ALA A 76 13.84 -14.76 6.31
C ALA A 76 12.72 -14.20 7.19
N THR A 77 11.76 -13.48 6.60
CA THR A 77 10.60 -12.93 7.31
C THR A 77 9.73 -14.04 7.91
N THR A 78 9.39 -15.08 7.12
CA THR A 78 8.58 -16.20 7.58
C THR A 78 9.30 -16.94 8.72
N LYS A 79 10.55 -17.37 8.50
CA LYS A 79 11.34 -18.07 9.51
C LYS A 79 11.52 -17.24 10.80
N GLY A 80 11.73 -15.93 10.65
CA GLY A 80 11.89 -15.03 11.78
C GLY A 80 10.61 -14.87 12.60
N LYS A 81 9.44 -14.84 11.96
CA LYS A 81 8.13 -14.82 12.62
C LYS A 81 7.85 -16.13 13.35
N ASP A 82 7.99 -17.26 12.67
CA ASP A 82 7.69 -18.60 13.22
C ASP A 82 8.52 -18.90 14.46
N ARG A 83 9.78 -18.48 14.44
CA ARG A 83 10.72 -18.69 15.56
C ARG A 83 10.75 -17.55 16.58
N ARG A 84 9.92 -16.50 16.42
CA ARG A 84 9.87 -15.30 17.27
C ARG A 84 11.24 -14.62 17.44
N LEU A 85 12.07 -14.62 16.40
CA LEU A 85 13.43 -14.07 16.44
C LEU A 85 13.47 -12.56 16.11
N LEU A 86 12.37 -11.99 15.63
CA LEU A 86 12.34 -10.60 15.16
C LEU A 86 12.02 -9.64 16.30
N THR A 87 13.01 -8.84 16.68
CA THR A 87 12.75 -7.64 17.51
C THR A 87 11.90 -6.65 16.73
N PRO A 88 11.24 -5.67 17.39
CA PRO A 88 10.48 -4.63 16.69
C PRO A 88 11.28 -3.93 15.59
N THR A 89 12.54 -3.57 15.87
CA THR A 89 13.44 -2.91 14.90
C THR A 89 13.79 -3.83 13.72
N THR A 90 14.20 -5.06 14.00
CA THR A 90 14.54 -6.03 12.94
C THR A 90 13.32 -6.33 12.07
N PHE A 91 12.15 -6.43 12.67
CA PHE A 91 10.89 -6.60 11.95
C PHE A 91 10.63 -5.43 10.99
N SER A 92 10.79 -4.18 11.45
CA SER A 92 10.63 -2.99 10.60
C SER A 92 11.64 -2.98 9.45
N LEU A 93 12.92 -3.29 9.71
CA LEU A 93 13.96 -3.31 8.68
C LEU A 93 13.70 -4.37 7.61
N ILE A 94 13.35 -5.60 7.99
CA ILE A 94 13.02 -6.66 7.02
C ILE A 94 11.83 -6.26 6.14
N HIS A 95 10.79 -5.69 6.72
CA HIS A 95 9.63 -5.25 5.96
C HIS A 95 9.91 -4.00 5.11
N ALA A 96 10.80 -3.12 5.53
CA ALA A 96 11.26 -2.02 4.69
C ALA A 96 12.08 -2.53 3.49
N THR A 97 12.88 -3.59 3.67
CA THR A 97 13.61 -4.24 2.57
C THR A 97 12.64 -4.90 1.57
N ASP A 98 11.61 -5.61 2.04
CA ASP A 98 10.53 -6.12 1.18
C ASP A 98 9.89 -4.98 0.38
N PHE A 99 9.57 -3.89 1.05
CA PHE A 99 8.91 -2.76 0.43
C PHE A 99 9.80 -2.05 -0.60
N ALA A 100 11.10 -1.89 -0.32
CA ALA A 100 12.06 -1.32 -1.24
C ALA A 100 12.21 -2.17 -2.52
N ASP A 101 12.42 -3.46 -2.34
CA ASP A 101 12.55 -4.41 -3.45
C ASP A 101 11.30 -4.41 -4.35
N ARG A 102 10.11 -4.48 -3.76
CA ARG A 102 8.84 -4.37 -4.49
C ARG A 102 8.69 -3.04 -5.22
N THR A 103 9.08 -1.96 -4.57
CA THR A 103 8.97 -0.61 -5.16
C THR A 103 9.87 -0.47 -6.37
N GLU A 104 11.12 -0.90 -6.27
CA GLU A 104 12.13 -0.71 -7.31
C GLU A 104 12.00 -1.70 -8.47
N ARG A 105 11.73 -2.98 -8.17
CA ARG A 105 11.68 -4.05 -9.17
C ARG A 105 10.31 -4.29 -9.77
N TYR A 106 9.25 -3.85 -9.11
CA TYR A 106 7.90 -4.16 -9.56
C TYR A 106 7.05 -2.91 -9.75
N ILE A 107 6.80 -2.12 -8.70
CA ILE A 107 5.87 -0.98 -8.77
C ILE A 107 6.38 0.08 -9.73
N LEU A 108 7.60 0.54 -9.54
CA LEU A 108 8.18 1.64 -10.31
C LEU A 108 8.30 1.35 -11.82
N PRO A 109 8.79 0.18 -12.27
CA PRO A 109 8.81 -0.16 -13.69
C PRO A 109 7.41 -0.18 -14.32
N LEU A 110 6.42 -0.74 -13.63
CA LEU A 110 5.05 -0.85 -14.14
C LEU A 110 4.38 0.52 -14.28
N ILE A 111 4.48 1.40 -13.28
CA ILE A 111 3.88 2.74 -13.39
C ILE A 111 4.63 3.62 -14.40
N LYS A 112 5.93 3.43 -14.61
CA LYS A 112 6.67 4.07 -15.71
C LYS A 112 6.18 3.58 -17.07
N ALA A 113 5.82 2.32 -17.20
CA ALA A 113 5.26 1.72 -18.42
C ALA A 113 3.77 2.04 -18.65
N GLY A 114 3.17 2.92 -17.85
CA GLY A 114 1.77 3.35 -18.00
C GLY A 114 0.74 2.39 -17.41
N ALA A 115 1.13 1.39 -16.62
CA ALA A 115 0.21 0.46 -16.00
C ALA A 115 -0.42 1.02 -14.73
N VAL A 116 -1.56 0.44 -14.33
CA VAL A 116 -2.17 0.64 -13.02
C VAL A 116 -1.65 -0.43 -12.06
N VAL A 117 -1.10 -0.03 -10.93
CA VAL A 117 -0.65 -0.97 -9.89
C VAL A 117 -1.55 -0.81 -8.66
N CYS A 118 -2.21 -1.91 -8.28
CA CYS A 118 -3.00 -2.00 -7.04
C CYS A 118 -2.16 -2.68 -5.96
N ALA A 119 -1.84 -1.95 -4.90
CA ALA A 119 -1.05 -2.44 -3.78
C ALA A 119 -1.96 -2.77 -2.60
N ASP A 120 -2.12 -4.07 -2.28
CA ASP A 120 -2.74 -4.51 -1.02
C ASP A 120 -1.71 -4.33 0.10
N ARG A 121 -1.97 -3.35 0.92
CA ARG A 121 -1.08 -2.77 1.93
C ARG A 121 0.12 -2.04 1.32
N TYR A 122 0.34 -0.86 1.81
CA TYR A 122 1.40 0.04 1.42
C TYR A 122 2.19 0.53 2.65
N ALA A 123 3.00 1.58 2.52
CA ALA A 123 3.80 2.13 3.62
C ALA A 123 2.95 2.51 4.87
N TYR A 124 1.67 2.78 4.71
CA TYR A 124 0.76 3.13 5.80
C TYR A 124 0.58 1.97 6.80
N THR A 125 0.55 0.73 6.32
CA THR A 125 0.59 -0.46 7.19
C THR A 125 1.81 -0.45 8.09
N ALA A 126 3.01 -0.09 7.58
CA ALA A 126 4.22 0.01 8.39
C ALA A 126 4.11 1.13 9.43
N PHE A 127 3.59 2.30 9.04
CA PHE A 127 3.43 3.43 9.96
C PHE A 127 2.55 3.07 11.17
N ALA A 128 1.48 2.32 10.95
CA ALA A 128 0.61 1.89 12.04
C ALA A 128 1.23 0.72 12.85
N ARG A 129 1.61 -0.34 12.15
CA ARG A 129 2.05 -1.61 12.74
C ARG A 129 3.35 -1.50 13.52
N ASP A 130 4.35 -0.80 12.95
CA ASP A 130 5.68 -0.74 13.54
C ASP A 130 5.69 0.20 14.75
N VAL A 131 4.90 1.28 14.69
CA VAL A 131 4.69 2.15 15.85
C VAL A 131 3.93 1.44 16.98
N ALA A 132 2.92 0.63 16.65
CA ALA A 132 2.22 -0.19 17.63
C ALA A 132 3.13 -1.23 18.31
N ARG A 133 4.25 -1.60 17.67
CA ARG A 133 5.29 -2.48 18.24
C ARG A 133 6.37 -1.73 19.03
N GLY A 134 6.22 -0.43 19.23
CA GLY A 134 7.14 0.40 20.00
C GLY A 134 8.28 1.03 19.21
N VAL A 135 8.29 0.92 17.87
CA VAL A 135 9.28 1.63 17.05
C VAL A 135 8.91 3.11 16.93
N GLY A 136 9.91 3.98 17.03
CA GLY A 136 9.68 5.43 17.02
C GLY A 136 9.04 5.91 15.71
N ARG A 137 7.92 6.66 15.80
CA ARG A 137 7.16 7.17 14.65
C ARG A 137 8.03 7.92 13.63
N LYS A 138 8.91 8.81 14.09
CA LYS A 138 9.80 9.60 13.22
C LYS A 138 10.78 8.69 12.47
N TRP A 139 11.31 7.68 13.14
CA TRP A 139 12.23 6.71 12.56
C TRP A 139 11.55 5.90 11.45
N VAL A 140 10.36 5.35 11.71
CA VAL A 140 9.59 4.59 10.70
C VAL A 140 9.28 5.46 9.48
N ARG A 141 8.84 6.70 9.68
CA ARG A 141 8.61 7.63 8.56
C ARG A 141 9.86 7.89 7.72
N ASN A 142 11.01 8.07 8.37
CA ASN A 142 12.28 8.25 7.68
C ASN A 142 12.70 7.01 6.90
N LEU A 143 12.51 5.83 7.48
CA LEU A 143 12.80 4.54 6.85
C LEU A 143 12.04 4.35 5.52
N TYR A 144 10.81 4.85 5.43
CA TYR A 144 9.96 4.75 4.23
C TYR A 144 9.93 6.03 3.38
N ARG A 145 10.90 6.95 3.53
CA ARG A 145 10.95 8.20 2.74
C ARG A 145 11.05 7.99 1.22
N PHE A 146 11.54 6.84 0.78
CA PHE A 146 11.64 6.48 -0.63
C PHE A 146 10.30 6.02 -1.22
N ALA A 147 9.27 5.82 -0.40
CA ALA A 147 7.95 5.38 -0.87
C ALA A 147 7.33 6.39 -1.84
N ILE A 148 6.90 5.90 -3.00
CA ILE A 148 6.19 6.70 -4.00
C ILE A 148 4.82 7.05 -3.41
N ARG A 149 4.39 8.30 -3.56
CA ARG A 149 3.04 8.69 -3.14
C ARG A 149 2.01 8.04 -4.07
N PRO A 150 1.06 7.25 -3.55
CA PRO A 150 -0.03 6.71 -4.36
C PRO A 150 -0.89 7.82 -4.97
N ASN A 151 -1.38 7.59 -6.18
CA ASN A 151 -2.36 8.49 -6.83
C ASN A 151 -3.70 8.45 -6.09
N LEU A 152 -4.05 7.26 -5.56
CA LEU A 152 -5.28 7.03 -4.81
C LEU A 152 -5.00 6.08 -3.66
N SER A 153 -5.61 6.34 -2.50
CA SER A 153 -5.52 5.46 -1.34
C SER A 153 -6.91 5.19 -0.79
N PHE A 154 -7.25 3.92 -0.64
CA PHE A 154 -8.49 3.45 -0.02
C PHE A 154 -8.19 2.87 1.36
N TYR A 155 -8.98 3.25 2.35
CA TYR A 155 -8.95 2.62 3.67
C TYR A 155 -10.30 1.96 3.94
N PHE A 156 -10.30 0.64 4.06
CA PHE A 156 -11.48 -0.15 4.38
C PHE A 156 -11.67 -0.20 5.90
N ARG A 157 -12.61 0.58 6.38
CA ARG A 157 -12.99 0.61 7.79
C ARG A 157 -14.20 -0.29 8.02
N VAL A 158 -14.04 -1.25 8.91
CA VAL A 158 -15.13 -2.08 9.44
C VAL A 158 -15.04 -2.10 10.97
N PRO A 159 -16.15 -2.30 11.69
CA PRO A 159 -16.10 -2.54 13.12
C PRO A 159 -15.18 -3.71 13.46
N LEU A 160 -14.47 -3.61 14.58
CA LEU A 160 -13.44 -4.60 14.95
C LEU A 160 -14.02 -6.00 15.16
N ASP A 161 -15.18 -6.09 15.77
CA ASP A 161 -15.94 -7.33 15.98
C ASP A 161 -16.29 -8.01 14.66
N VAL A 162 -16.71 -7.24 13.66
CA VAL A 162 -16.98 -7.74 12.30
C VAL A 162 -15.70 -8.24 11.63
N ALA A 163 -14.58 -7.53 11.77
CA ALA A 163 -13.30 -7.96 11.21
C ALA A 163 -12.82 -9.26 11.85
N LEU A 164 -12.87 -9.33 13.20
CA LEU A 164 -12.46 -10.53 13.96
C LEU A 164 -13.32 -11.75 13.67
N GLY A 165 -14.62 -11.59 13.46
CA GLY A 165 -15.54 -12.70 13.12
C GLY A 165 -15.33 -13.25 11.70
N ARG A 166 -14.47 -12.62 10.87
CA ARG A 166 -14.18 -13.04 9.49
C ARG A 166 -12.76 -13.62 9.31
N ILE A 167 -11.95 -13.62 10.35
CA ILE A 167 -10.61 -14.19 10.39
C ILE A 167 -10.66 -15.57 11.04
#